data_b1174aea8a738fbf0e2c97c9771982dd
#
_entry.id   b1174aea8a738fbf0e2c97c9771982dd
#
_cell.length_a   1.000
_cell.length_b   1.000
_cell.length_c   1.000
_cell.angle_alpha   90.00
_cell.angle_beta   90.00
_cell.angle_gamma   90.00
#
_symmetry.space_group_name_H-M   'P 1'
#
loop_
_entity.id
_entity.type
_entity.pdbx_description
1 polymer ?
#
loop_
_entity_poly.entity_id
_entity_poly.type
_entity_poly.pdbx_seq_one_letter_code
_entity_poly.pdbx_strand_id
1 'polypeptide(L)'
;IDGHDADKVDAAIEEAKQQSERPTLIVCKTHIGQGSPNRANTAKAHGEPLGAEEIALTREALGWTSEPFVIPEDVYADWDAKANGEGFEAVWNERFDAYSKAFPELAAEFKRRMKGDLPANFAQVAVDTVVAAHTKGETVASRKASQLALEAFTAALPELLGGSADLTGSNLTNTKSTPNLRFDAQGAVVKNEAGVGGRHINYGVREFGMAAIM
;
A
#
# COMPACT_ATOMS: atom_id res chain seq x y z
N ILE A 1 19.81 18.29 -1.61
CA ILE A 1 20.97 17.78 -0.88
C ILE A 1 21.86 16.95 -1.79
N ASP A 2 23.10 16.67 -1.36
CA ASP A 2 23.96 15.67 -1.96
C ASP A 2 23.53 14.28 -1.45
N GLY A 3 23.06 13.43 -2.35
CA GLY A 3 22.59 12.09 -2.01
C GLY A 3 23.68 11.03 -1.82
N HIS A 4 24.97 11.39 -2.02
CA HIS A 4 26.11 10.55 -1.69
C HIS A 4 26.74 10.89 -0.33
N ASP A 5 26.24 11.88 0.35
CA ASP A 5 26.66 12.31 1.68
C ASP A 5 25.63 11.80 2.70
N ALA A 6 25.97 10.75 3.44
CA ALA A 6 25.08 10.09 4.40
C ALA A 6 24.63 11.05 5.51
N ASP A 7 25.52 11.94 5.97
CA ASP A 7 25.19 12.89 7.04
C ASP A 7 24.16 13.92 6.57
N LYS A 8 24.24 14.37 5.30
CA LYS A 8 23.23 15.27 4.73
C LYS A 8 21.89 14.56 4.49
N VAL A 9 21.91 13.30 4.15
CA VAL A 9 20.68 12.49 4.00
C VAL A 9 20.02 12.33 5.37
N ASP A 10 20.77 11.94 6.39
CA ASP A 10 20.27 11.79 7.75
C ASP A 10 19.69 13.09 8.30
N ALA A 11 20.43 14.19 8.18
CA ALA A 11 19.96 15.51 8.63
C ALA A 11 18.65 15.93 7.94
N ALA A 12 18.50 15.66 6.63
CA ALA A 12 17.28 15.98 5.91
C ALA A 12 16.10 15.10 6.33
N ILE A 13 16.34 13.84 6.69
CA ILE A 13 15.31 12.93 7.24
C ILE A 13 14.88 13.42 8.61
N GLU A 14 15.81 13.78 9.48
CA GLU A 14 15.49 14.32 10.81
C GLU A 14 14.71 15.63 10.73
N GLU A 15 15.06 16.53 9.81
CA GLU A 15 14.27 17.74 9.54
C GLU A 15 12.86 17.39 9.05
N ALA A 16 12.72 16.42 8.15
CA ALA A 16 11.42 15.96 7.65
C ALA A 16 10.52 15.40 8.76
N LYS A 17 11.07 14.69 9.74
CA LYS A 17 10.34 14.16 10.91
C LYS A 17 9.76 15.27 11.79
N GLN A 18 10.33 16.46 11.78
CA GLN A 18 9.82 17.61 12.55
C GLN A 18 8.63 18.29 11.85
N GLN A 19 8.41 18.02 10.56
CA GLN A 19 7.31 18.59 9.80
C GLN A 19 6.06 17.72 9.91
N SER A 20 5.04 18.19 10.65
CA SER A 20 3.77 17.47 10.85
C SER A 20 2.59 18.02 10.04
N GLU A 21 2.74 19.25 9.49
CA GLU A 21 1.61 19.98 8.87
C GLU A 21 1.45 19.69 7.38
N ARG A 22 2.48 19.19 6.73
CA ARG A 22 2.50 18.96 5.27
C ARG A 22 3.55 17.91 4.88
N PRO A 23 3.37 17.25 3.72
CA PRO A 23 4.36 16.32 3.17
C PRO A 23 5.71 17.02 2.92
N THR A 24 6.81 16.27 3.12
CA THR A 24 8.16 16.73 2.81
C THR A 24 8.72 15.95 1.62
N LEU A 25 9.28 16.69 0.65
CA LEU A 25 10.01 16.12 -0.48
C LEU A 25 11.50 16.44 -0.32
N ILE A 26 12.33 15.39 -0.24
CA ILE A 26 13.79 15.51 -0.19
C ILE A 26 14.34 15.23 -1.59
N VAL A 27 14.97 16.25 -2.20
CA VAL A 27 15.58 16.15 -3.52
C VAL A 27 17.08 15.85 -3.36
N CYS A 28 17.49 14.63 -3.74
CA CYS A 28 18.89 14.18 -3.67
C CYS A 28 19.54 14.27 -5.05
N LYS A 29 20.67 14.98 -5.14
CA LYS A 29 21.55 14.92 -6.33
C LYS A 29 22.49 13.74 -6.18
N THR A 30 22.50 12.87 -7.20
CA THR A 30 23.33 11.66 -7.22
C THR A 30 23.95 11.49 -8.60
N HIS A 31 24.95 10.60 -8.65
CA HIS A 31 25.58 10.14 -9.88
C HIS A 31 25.31 8.63 -10.02
N ILE A 32 24.80 8.21 -11.18
CA ILE A 32 24.68 6.79 -11.46
C ILE A 32 26.05 6.13 -11.48
N GLY A 33 26.18 4.95 -10.85
CA GLY A 33 27.46 4.22 -10.79
C GLY A 33 28.51 4.92 -9.91
N GLN A 34 28.10 5.64 -8.86
CA GLN A 34 29.01 6.27 -7.91
C GLN A 34 30.06 5.28 -7.41
N GLY A 35 31.34 5.69 -7.44
CA GLY A 35 32.48 4.88 -7.05
C GLY A 35 33.12 4.09 -8.20
N SER A 36 32.48 3.97 -9.36
CA SER A 36 33.06 3.34 -10.54
C SER A 36 33.91 4.36 -11.33
N PRO A 37 35.24 4.17 -11.45
CA PRO A 37 36.10 5.17 -12.07
C PRO A 37 35.79 5.42 -13.55
N ASN A 38 35.41 4.40 -14.31
CA ASN A 38 35.22 4.48 -15.75
C ASN A 38 33.77 4.38 -16.19
N ARG A 39 32.85 4.03 -15.30
CA ARG A 39 31.43 3.82 -15.63
C ARG A 39 30.47 4.82 -14.98
N ALA A 40 30.91 5.56 -13.95
CA ALA A 40 30.07 6.59 -13.34
C ALA A 40 29.58 7.61 -14.38
N ASN A 41 28.34 8.09 -14.24
CA ASN A 41 27.66 9.01 -15.16
C ASN A 41 27.50 8.51 -16.61
N THR A 42 27.57 7.22 -16.85
CA THR A 42 27.36 6.65 -18.18
C THR A 42 26.08 5.80 -18.22
N ALA A 43 25.46 5.70 -19.41
CA ALA A 43 24.35 4.80 -19.64
C ALA A 43 24.68 3.33 -19.35
N LYS A 44 25.96 2.94 -19.50
CA LYS A 44 26.43 1.58 -19.25
C LYS A 44 26.32 1.19 -17.78
N ALA A 45 26.48 2.15 -16.84
CA ALA A 45 26.27 1.87 -15.42
C ALA A 45 24.81 1.51 -15.06
N HIS A 46 23.86 1.87 -15.93
CA HIS A 46 22.44 1.56 -15.71
C HIS A 46 22.07 0.12 -16.09
N GLY A 47 22.53 -0.38 -17.21
CA GLY A 47 22.00 -1.61 -17.81
C GLY A 47 23.02 -2.70 -18.13
N GLU A 48 24.31 -2.48 -17.90
CA GLU A 48 25.37 -3.43 -18.20
C GLU A 48 26.12 -3.85 -16.94
N PRO A 49 26.58 -5.11 -16.82
CA PRO A 49 27.53 -5.50 -15.77
C PRO A 49 28.79 -4.65 -15.85
N LEU A 50 29.35 -4.27 -14.70
CA LEU A 50 30.60 -3.50 -14.66
C LEU A 50 31.79 -4.28 -15.31
N GLY A 51 31.77 -5.60 -15.18
CA GLY A 51 32.88 -6.48 -15.57
C GLY A 51 33.94 -6.58 -14.47
N ALA A 52 34.76 -7.63 -14.53
CA ALA A 52 35.69 -7.96 -13.45
C ALA A 52 36.73 -6.87 -13.18
N GLU A 53 37.26 -6.25 -14.23
CA GLU A 53 38.24 -5.18 -14.10
C GLU A 53 37.66 -3.93 -13.43
N GLU A 54 36.48 -3.48 -13.87
CA GLU A 54 35.86 -2.30 -13.33
C GLU A 54 35.31 -2.54 -11.89
N ILE A 55 34.88 -3.79 -11.57
CA ILE A 55 34.56 -4.18 -10.21
C ILE A 55 35.77 -4.03 -9.29
N ALA A 56 36.94 -4.49 -9.70
CA ALA A 56 38.16 -4.35 -8.91
C ALA A 56 38.50 -2.88 -8.64
N LEU A 57 38.47 -2.04 -9.67
CA LEU A 57 38.68 -0.59 -9.53
C LEU A 57 37.63 0.09 -8.65
N THR A 58 36.39 -0.30 -8.78
CA THR A 58 35.28 0.25 -7.96
C THR A 58 35.43 -0.13 -6.50
N ARG A 59 35.81 -1.38 -6.21
CA ARG A 59 36.09 -1.83 -4.85
C ARG A 59 37.24 -1.05 -4.21
N GLU A 60 38.34 -0.83 -4.96
CA GLU A 60 39.44 0.02 -4.53
C GLU A 60 39.02 1.45 -4.25
N ALA A 61 38.27 2.06 -5.18
CA ALA A 61 37.76 3.44 -5.06
C ALA A 61 36.82 3.62 -3.86
N LEU A 62 36.03 2.60 -3.52
CA LEU A 62 35.11 2.59 -2.37
C LEU A 62 35.77 2.11 -1.08
N GLY A 63 37.01 1.66 -1.10
CA GLY A 63 37.72 1.08 0.06
C GLY A 63 37.12 -0.25 0.53
N TRP A 64 36.43 -0.99 -0.35
CA TRP A 64 35.78 -2.27 0.00
C TRP A 64 36.80 -3.41 -0.15
N THR A 65 37.23 -3.94 0.97
CA THR A 65 38.33 -4.97 1.04
C THR A 65 37.84 -6.40 1.24
N SER A 66 36.55 -6.58 1.62
CA SER A 66 36.00 -7.93 1.85
C SER A 66 35.97 -8.75 0.55
N GLU A 67 36.09 -10.07 0.64
CA GLU A 67 35.94 -10.97 -0.51
C GLU A 67 34.52 -10.86 -1.13
N PRO A 68 34.36 -11.26 -2.39
CA PRO A 68 33.01 -11.28 -3.01
C PRO A 68 32.02 -12.11 -2.18
N PHE A 69 30.82 -11.55 -1.98
CA PHE A 69 29.71 -12.14 -1.18
C PHE A 69 30.00 -12.29 0.33
N VAL A 70 31.12 -11.76 0.82
CA VAL A 70 31.44 -11.70 2.24
C VAL A 70 31.07 -10.31 2.77
N ILE A 71 30.14 -10.26 3.69
CA ILE A 71 29.76 -9.05 4.41
C ILE A 71 30.39 -9.09 5.80
N PRO A 72 31.11 -8.04 6.24
CA PRO A 72 31.70 -7.96 7.58
C PRO A 72 30.65 -8.11 8.70
N GLU A 73 31.06 -8.69 9.83
CA GLU A 73 30.15 -8.93 10.95
C GLU A 73 29.64 -7.65 11.60
N ASP A 74 30.45 -6.60 11.62
CA ASP A 74 30.07 -5.27 12.10
C ASP A 74 28.93 -4.67 11.26
N VAL A 75 29.00 -4.82 9.93
CA VAL A 75 27.90 -4.40 9.03
C VAL A 75 26.62 -5.19 9.31
N TYR A 76 26.72 -6.50 9.54
CA TYR A 76 25.55 -7.30 9.94
C TYR A 76 24.98 -6.83 11.28
N ALA A 77 25.83 -6.54 12.26
CA ALA A 77 25.42 -6.08 13.58
C ALA A 77 24.69 -4.72 13.50
N ASP A 78 25.22 -3.79 12.70
CA ASP A 78 24.61 -2.46 12.52
C ASP A 78 23.25 -2.50 11.80
N TRP A 79 23.07 -3.49 10.90
CA TRP A 79 21.80 -3.67 10.19
C TRP A 79 20.82 -4.63 10.90
N ASP A 80 21.23 -5.28 11.97
CA ASP A 80 20.34 -6.19 12.72
C ASP A 80 19.33 -5.41 13.58
N ALA A 81 18.16 -5.21 13.03
CA ALA A 81 17.04 -4.55 13.69
C ALA A 81 16.08 -5.50 14.44
N LYS A 82 16.43 -6.80 14.59
CA LYS A 82 15.51 -7.78 15.21
C LYS A 82 15.08 -7.39 16.60
N ALA A 83 16.02 -7.04 17.49
CA ALA A 83 15.70 -6.63 18.86
C ALA A 83 14.83 -5.38 18.93
N ASN A 84 15.08 -4.39 18.04
CA ASN A 84 14.23 -3.20 17.93
C ASN A 84 12.83 -3.57 17.41
N GLY A 85 12.77 -4.45 16.40
CA GLY A 85 11.51 -4.95 15.84
C GLY A 85 10.66 -5.68 16.90
N GLU A 86 11.27 -6.57 17.68
CA GLU A 86 10.61 -7.26 18.81
C GLU A 86 10.05 -6.27 19.84
N GLY A 87 10.80 -5.21 20.14
CA GLY A 87 10.33 -4.14 21.04
C GLY A 87 9.10 -3.41 20.50
N PHE A 88 9.10 -3.05 19.23
CA PHE A 88 7.94 -2.40 18.58
C PHE A 88 6.73 -3.34 18.51
N GLU A 89 6.96 -4.61 18.21
CA GLU A 89 5.90 -5.61 18.16
C GLU A 89 5.28 -5.83 19.55
N ALA A 90 6.09 -5.89 20.60
CA ALA A 90 5.60 -6.01 21.97
C ALA A 90 4.68 -4.84 22.36
N VAL A 91 5.08 -3.59 22.06
CA VAL A 91 4.26 -2.39 22.32
C VAL A 91 2.97 -2.43 21.51
N TRP A 92 3.02 -2.87 20.24
CA TRP A 92 1.82 -3.01 19.42
C TRP A 92 0.87 -4.07 19.99
N ASN A 93 1.39 -5.22 20.38
CA ASN A 93 0.62 -6.32 20.96
C ASN A 93 -0.09 -5.89 22.25
N GLU A 94 0.60 -5.18 23.16
CA GLU A 94 -0.01 -4.64 24.36
C GLU A 94 -1.19 -3.70 24.07
N ARG A 95 -1.00 -2.78 23.09
CA ARG A 95 -2.07 -1.87 22.66
C ARG A 95 -3.24 -2.61 22.02
N PHE A 96 -2.94 -3.60 21.19
CA PHE A 96 -3.97 -4.38 20.53
C PHE A 96 -4.74 -5.28 21.50
N ASP A 97 -4.08 -5.82 22.53
CA ASP A 97 -4.74 -6.58 23.59
C ASP A 97 -5.68 -5.69 24.43
N ALA A 98 -5.25 -4.48 24.76
CA ALA A 98 -6.11 -3.50 25.43
C ALA A 98 -7.31 -3.12 24.55
N TYR A 99 -7.09 -2.88 23.26
CA TYR A 99 -8.15 -2.63 22.28
C TYR A 99 -9.12 -3.81 22.16
N SER A 100 -8.60 -5.03 22.12
CA SER A 100 -9.41 -6.26 22.01
C SER A 100 -10.32 -6.48 23.22
N LYS A 101 -9.86 -6.08 24.42
CA LYS A 101 -10.68 -6.12 25.63
C LYS A 101 -11.79 -5.05 25.62
N ALA A 102 -11.47 -3.86 25.13
CA ALA A 102 -12.42 -2.75 25.07
C ALA A 102 -13.45 -2.90 23.92
N PHE A 103 -13.02 -3.48 22.79
CA PHE A 103 -13.81 -3.58 21.56
C PHE A 103 -13.67 -4.98 20.92
N PRO A 104 -14.18 -6.05 21.54
CA PRO A 104 -13.92 -7.43 21.13
C PRO A 104 -14.42 -7.74 19.71
N GLU A 105 -15.58 -7.22 19.32
CA GLU A 105 -16.15 -7.45 17.98
C GLU A 105 -15.33 -6.75 16.89
N LEU A 106 -14.89 -5.52 17.13
CA LEU A 106 -14.05 -4.78 16.18
C LEU A 106 -12.66 -5.40 16.03
N ALA A 107 -12.09 -5.90 17.15
CA ALA A 107 -10.82 -6.60 17.12
C ALA A 107 -10.90 -7.95 16.38
N ALA A 108 -12.00 -8.68 16.55
CA ALA A 108 -12.25 -9.92 15.79
C ALA A 108 -12.38 -9.65 14.29
N GLU A 109 -13.11 -8.60 13.92
CA GLU A 109 -13.28 -8.18 12.53
C GLU A 109 -11.95 -7.68 11.93
N PHE A 110 -11.15 -6.93 12.68
CA PHE A 110 -9.80 -6.55 12.25
C PHE A 110 -8.94 -7.78 11.96
N LYS A 111 -8.89 -8.75 12.89
CA LYS A 111 -8.13 -9.99 12.70
C LYS A 111 -8.61 -10.79 11.49
N ARG A 112 -9.92 -10.89 11.29
CA ARG A 112 -10.52 -11.56 10.13
C ARG A 112 -10.00 -10.95 8.82
N ARG A 113 -10.09 -9.62 8.69
CA ARG A 113 -9.66 -8.90 7.48
C ARG A 113 -8.16 -9.01 7.24
N MET A 114 -7.35 -8.88 8.30
CA MET A 114 -5.88 -8.99 8.17
C MET A 114 -5.41 -10.39 7.76
N LYS A 115 -6.20 -11.44 8.07
CA LYS A 115 -5.95 -12.80 7.60
C LYS A 115 -6.45 -13.05 6.18
N GLY A 116 -7.29 -12.18 5.63
CA GLY A 116 -7.98 -12.41 4.37
C GLY A 116 -9.15 -13.39 4.47
N ASP A 117 -9.60 -13.72 5.68
CA ASP A 117 -10.74 -14.59 5.89
C ASP A 117 -12.04 -13.92 5.45
N LEU A 118 -12.90 -14.63 4.75
CA LEU A 118 -14.23 -14.16 4.38
C LEU A 118 -15.18 -14.22 5.59
N PRO A 119 -16.25 -13.39 5.62
CA PRO A 119 -17.30 -13.53 6.63
C PRO A 119 -17.91 -14.93 6.61
N ALA A 120 -18.28 -15.45 7.77
CA ALA A 120 -18.78 -16.82 7.91
C ALA A 120 -19.99 -17.17 7.02
N ASN A 121 -20.83 -16.17 6.71
CA ASN A 121 -22.00 -16.32 5.86
C ASN A 121 -21.72 -16.09 4.37
N PHE A 122 -20.51 -15.72 3.97
CA PHE A 122 -20.24 -15.31 2.59
C PHE A 122 -20.47 -16.41 1.56
N ALA A 123 -20.11 -17.65 1.87
CA ALA A 123 -20.37 -18.80 0.98
C ALA A 123 -21.85 -18.96 0.66
N GLN A 124 -22.73 -18.79 1.66
CA GLN A 124 -24.18 -18.83 1.46
C GLN A 124 -24.66 -17.66 0.63
N VAL A 125 -24.18 -16.43 0.90
CA VAL A 125 -24.50 -15.25 0.11
C VAL A 125 -24.13 -15.45 -1.37
N ALA A 126 -22.98 -16.04 -1.65
CA ALA A 126 -22.54 -16.31 -3.02
C ALA A 126 -23.49 -17.30 -3.73
N VAL A 127 -23.86 -18.41 -3.06
CA VAL A 127 -24.81 -19.39 -3.60
C VAL A 127 -26.18 -18.75 -3.83
N ASP A 128 -26.72 -18.04 -2.84
CA ASP A 128 -28.05 -17.42 -2.92
C ASP A 128 -28.10 -16.39 -4.07
N THR A 129 -27.02 -15.64 -4.27
CA THR A 129 -26.90 -14.66 -5.37
C THR A 129 -27.01 -15.35 -6.74
N VAL A 130 -26.30 -16.45 -6.93
CA VAL A 130 -26.34 -17.23 -8.19
C VAL A 130 -27.73 -17.86 -8.38
N VAL A 131 -28.29 -18.47 -7.34
CA VAL A 131 -29.64 -19.08 -7.39
C VAL A 131 -30.70 -18.04 -7.71
N ALA A 132 -30.65 -16.86 -7.07
CA ALA A 132 -31.59 -15.77 -7.33
C ALA A 132 -31.50 -15.27 -8.79
N ALA A 133 -30.29 -15.11 -9.32
CA ALA A 133 -30.06 -14.72 -10.73
C ALA A 133 -30.61 -15.77 -11.70
N HIS A 134 -30.35 -17.05 -11.42
CA HIS A 134 -30.85 -18.17 -12.23
C HIS A 134 -32.40 -18.23 -12.19
N THR A 135 -32.98 -18.15 -11.02
CA THR A 135 -34.45 -18.22 -10.84
C THR A 135 -35.15 -17.08 -11.54
N LYS A 136 -34.55 -15.87 -11.53
CA LYS A 136 -35.09 -14.69 -12.20
C LYS A 136 -35.05 -14.81 -13.72
N GLY A 137 -34.02 -15.47 -14.28
CA GLY A 137 -33.89 -15.79 -15.70
C GLY A 137 -33.85 -14.58 -16.63
N GLU A 138 -33.43 -13.40 -16.15
CA GLU A 138 -33.40 -12.18 -16.95
C GLU A 138 -32.20 -12.15 -17.90
N THR A 139 -32.43 -11.71 -19.14
CA THR A 139 -31.35 -11.35 -20.05
C THR A 139 -30.98 -9.90 -19.81
N VAL A 140 -29.75 -9.68 -19.36
CA VAL A 140 -29.23 -8.35 -19.00
C VAL A 140 -27.86 -8.09 -19.64
N ALA A 141 -27.50 -6.82 -19.83
CA ALA A 141 -26.16 -6.43 -20.25
C ALA A 141 -25.13 -6.85 -19.19
N SER A 142 -23.89 -7.18 -19.61
CA SER A 142 -22.82 -7.63 -18.70
C SER A 142 -22.55 -6.68 -17.53
N ARG A 143 -22.57 -5.36 -17.78
CA ARG A 143 -22.47 -4.34 -16.72
C ARG A 143 -23.59 -4.43 -15.67
N LYS A 144 -24.80 -4.80 -16.10
CA LYS A 144 -25.93 -5.00 -15.17
C LYS A 144 -25.78 -6.29 -14.38
N ALA A 145 -25.30 -7.36 -15.01
CA ALA A 145 -24.98 -8.60 -14.30
C ALA A 145 -23.91 -8.37 -13.23
N SER A 146 -22.87 -7.60 -13.56
CA SER A 146 -21.85 -7.17 -12.59
C SER A 146 -22.45 -6.38 -11.44
N GLN A 147 -23.32 -5.41 -11.71
CA GLN A 147 -23.98 -4.63 -10.64
C GLN A 147 -24.83 -5.53 -9.73
N LEU A 148 -25.57 -6.50 -10.28
CA LEU A 148 -26.39 -7.41 -9.48
C LEU A 148 -25.52 -8.26 -8.52
N ALA A 149 -24.35 -8.71 -8.96
CA ALA A 149 -23.39 -9.38 -8.09
C ALA A 149 -22.81 -8.42 -7.05
N LEU A 150 -22.44 -7.20 -7.45
CA LEU A 150 -21.92 -6.19 -6.54
C LEU A 150 -22.94 -5.81 -5.44
N GLU A 151 -24.23 -5.70 -5.74
CA GLU A 151 -25.28 -5.41 -4.75
C GLU A 151 -25.27 -6.43 -3.59
N ALA A 152 -25.10 -7.72 -3.90
CA ALA A 152 -25.04 -8.77 -2.89
C ALA A 152 -23.68 -8.79 -2.15
N PHE A 153 -22.60 -8.71 -2.91
CA PHE A 153 -21.25 -8.90 -2.35
C PHE A 153 -20.78 -7.70 -1.54
N THR A 154 -21.05 -6.48 -1.97
CA THR A 154 -20.68 -5.28 -1.20
C THR A 154 -21.47 -5.14 0.10
N ALA A 155 -22.67 -5.71 0.17
CA ALA A 155 -23.43 -5.80 1.41
C ALA A 155 -22.82 -6.82 2.40
N ALA A 156 -22.30 -7.95 1.89
CA ALA A 156 -21.71 -9.02 2.69
C ALA A 156 -20.23 -8.76 3.05
N LEU A 157 -19.51 -8.00 2.24
CA LEU A 157 -18.08 -7.71 2.37
C LEU A 157 -17.87 -6.21 2.64
N PRO A 158 -17.92 -5.77 3.89
CA PRO A 158 -17.76 -4.34 4.22
C PRO A 158 -16.38 -3.78 3.88
N GLU A 159 -15.38 -4.62 3.69
CA GLU A 159 -14.03 -4.25 3.23
C GLU A 159 -13.94 -3.92 1.74
N LEU A 160 -14.94 -4.26 0.92
CA LEU A 160 -14.92 -3.91 -0.50
C LEU A 160 -15.06 -2.39 -0.68
N LEU A 161 -14.02 -1.82 -1.27
CA LEU A 161 -13.95 -0.43 -1.70
C LEU A 161 -13.83 -0.42 -3.23
N GLY A 162 -14.57 0.43 -3.90
CA GLY A 162 -14.53 0.49 -5.35
C GLY A 162 -14.98 1.84 -5.88
N GLY A 163 -15.16 1.94 -7.19
CA GLY A 163 -15.57 3.19 -7.80
C GLY A 163 -15.49 3.19 -9.31
N SER A 164 -15.46 4.39 -9.89
CA SER A 164 -15.33 4.58 -11.33
C SER A 164 -14.61 5.87 -11.67
N ALA A 165 -13.88 5.85 -12.77
CA ALA A 165 -13.29 7.03 -13.39
C ALA A 165 -14.34 7.73 -14.27
N ASP A 166 -15.26 8.47 -13.63
CA ASP A 166 -16.32 9.29 -14.23
C ASP A 166 -17.40 8.52 -15.03
N LEU A 167 -17.46 7.20 -14.91
CA LEU A 167 -18.39 6.35 -15.67
C LEU A 167 -19.32 5.52 -14.75
N THR A 168 -19.56 5.95 -13.54
CA THR A 168 -20.41 5.24 -12.57
C THR A 168 -21.79 4.88 -13.14
N GLY A 169 -22.47 5.84 -13.79
CA GLY A 169 -23.79 5.62 -14.38
C GLY A 169 -23.79 4.69 -15.59
N SER A 170 -22.72 4.75 -16.40
CA SER A 170 -22.60 3.91 -17.60
C SER A 170 -22.18 2.48 -17.27
N ASN A 171 -21.27 2.32 -16.31
CA ASN A 171 -20.70 1.04 -15.94
C ASN A 171 -21.41 0.36 -14.77
N LEU A 172 -22.35 1.06 -14.13
CA LEU A 172 -23.16 0.57 -13.02
C LEU A 172 -22.30 0.04 -11.84
N THR A 173 -21.31 0.82 -11.46
CA THR A 173 -20.34 0.42 -10.41
C THR A 173 -20.80 0.73 -8.99
N ASN A 174 -21.85 1.52 -8.83
CA ASN A 174 -22.44 1.86 -7.55
C ASN A 174 -23.46 0.82 -7.08
N THR A 175 -23.58 0.66 -5.77
CA THR A 175 -24.57 -0.19 -5.12
C THR A 175 -25.25 0.56 -3.97
N LYS A 176 -26.36 0.00 -3.46
CA LYS A 176 -27.07 0.59 -2.32
C LYS A 176 -26.23 0.59 -1.04
N SER A 177 -25.39 -0.42 -0.88
CA SER A 177 -24.53 -0.58 0.31
C SER A 177 -23.24 0.23 0.24
N THR A 178 -22.91 0.84 -0.91
CA THR A 178 -21.70 1.63 -1.13
C THR A 178 -22.00 3.07 -1.51
N PRO A 179 -22.48 3.93 -0.56
CA PRO A 179 -22.64 5.35 -0.83
C PRO A 179 -21.30 5.99 -1.21
N ASN A 180 -21.34 7.14 -1.86
CA ASN A 180 -20.15 7.87 -2.26
C ASN A 180 -19.26 8.22 -1.06
N LEU A 181 -17.98 7.96 -1.18
CA LEU A 181 -16.98 8.48 -0.25
C LEU A 181 -16.88 9.99 -0.43
N ARG A 182 -17.07 10.71 0.64
CA ARG A 182 -17.03 12.18 0.67
C ARG A 182 -16.21 12.67 1.84
N PHE A 183 -15.62 13.83 1.67
CA PHE A 183 -14.88 14.55 2.71
C PHE A 183 -15.55 15.90 2.96
N ASP A 184 -15.51 16.34 4.19
CA ASP A 184 -15.93 17.70 4.56
C ASP A 184 -14.84 18.74 4.25
N ALA A 185 -15.10 19.99 4.60
CA ALA A 185 -14.17 21.10 4.37
C ALA A 185 -12.88 20.98 5.20
N GLN A 186 -12.88 20.18 6.25
CA GLN A 186 -11.75 19.88 7.12
C GLN A 186 -10.98 18.62 6.70
N GLY A 187 -11.42 17.95 5.63
CA GLY A 187 -10.81 16.72 5.12
C GLY A 187 -11.22 15.45 5.90
N ALA A 188 -12.19 15.54 6.79
CA ALA A 188 -12.71 14.37 7.50
C ALA A 188 -13.74 13.62 6.64
N VAL A 189 -13.76 12.28 6.77
CA VAL A 189 -14.75 11.45 6.07
C VAL A 189 -16.14 11.75 6.57
N VAL A 190 -17.03 12.13 5.65
CA VAL A 190 -18.46 12.30 5.94
C VAL A 190 -19.08 10.92 6.21
N LYS A 191 -19.62 10.75 7.40
CA LYS A 191 -20.24 9.51 7.86
C LYS A 191 -21.77 9.62 7.85
N ASN A 192 -22.43 8.48 7.64
CA ASN A 192 -23.88 8.37 7.79
C ASN A 192 -24.30 8.32 9.28
N GLU A 193 -25.58 8.20 9.56
CA GLU A 193 -26.13 8.10 10.92
C GLU A 193 -25.58 6.93 11.74
N ALA A 194 -25.15 5.84 11.06
CA ALA A 194 -24.49 4.71 11.69
C ALA A 194 -22.97 4.90 11.90
N GLY A 195 -22.44 6.09 11.63
CA GLY A 195 -21.02 6.40 11.78
C GLY A 195 -20.11 5.80 10.69
N VAL A 196 -20.66 5.31 9.58
CA VAL A 196 -19.94 4.64 8.50
C VAL A 196 -19.76 5.59 7.32
N GLY A 197 -18.52 5.68 6.82
CA GLY A 197 -18.17 6.42 5.61
C GLY A 197 -18.62 5.71 4.32
N GLY A 198 -18.67 6.47 3.22
CA GLY A 198 -18.94 5.89 1.91
C GLY A 198 -17.80 5.00 1.42
N ARG A 199 -18.13 4.05 0.53
CA ARG A 199 -17.19 3.08 -0.05
C ARG A 199 -17.13 3.12 -1.58
N HIS A 200 -17.84 4.05 -2.21
CA HIS A 200 -17.76 4.29 -3.65
C HIS A 200 -16.92 5.55 -3.91
N ILE A 201 -15.81 5.39 -4.63
CA ILE A 201 -14.88 6.47 -4.97
C ILE A 201 -15.20 6.99 -6.37
N ASN A 202 -15.41 8.31 -6.46
CA ASN A 202 -15.50 9.01 -7.74
C ASN A 202 -14.11 9.53 -8.11
N TYR A 203 -13.39 8.79 -8.94
CA TYR A 203 -12.00 9.11 -9.29
C TYR A 203 -11.87 10.30 -10.25
N GLY A 204 -12.98 10.74 -10.88
CA GLY A 204 -12.92 11.64 -12.04
C GLY A 204 -12.28 10.93 -13.24
N VAL A 205 -11.96 11.66 -14.30
CA VAL A 205 -11.29 11.10 -15.50
C VAL A 205 -9.82 10.84 -15.19
N ARG A 206 -9.55 9.77 -14.41
CA ARG A 206 -8.21 9.39 -13.91
C ARG A 206 -8.06 7.87 -13.87
N GLU A 207 -8.18 7.21 -15.00
CA GLU A 207 -8.14 5.74 -15.12
C GLU A 207 -6.80 5.18 -14.63
N PHE A 208 -5.70 5.85 -14.96
CA PHE A 208 -4.38 5.46 -14.47
C PHE A 208 -4.30 5.51 -12.94
N GLY A 209 -4.76 6.62 -12.34
CA GLY A 209 -4.80 6.77 -10.88
C GLY A 209 -5.71 5.73 -10.21
N MET A 210 -6.87 5.45 -10.80
CA MET A 210 -7.78 4.40 -10.34
C MET A 210 -7.10 3.03 -10.34
N ALA A 211 -6.44 2.66 -11.43
CA ALA A 211 -5.73 1.39 -11.54
C ALA A 211 -4.52 1.29 -10.58
N ALA A 212 -3.84 2.40 -10.32
CA ALA A 212 -2.70 2.43 -9.40
C ALA A 212 -3.12 2.29 -7.91
N ILE A 213 -4.34 2.71 -7.57
CA ILE A 213 -4.90 2.54 -6.22
C ILE A 213 -5.37 1.10 -5.99
N MET A 214 -5.85 0.43 -7.02
CA MET A 214 -6.37 -0.94 -6.99
C MET A 214 -5.26 -1.98 -6.77
#